data_ecd7f41f7059bf1940f2316df49d05fd
#
_entry.id   ecd7f41f7059bf1940f2316df49d05fd
#
_cell.length_a   1.000
_cell.length_b   1.000
_cell.length_c   1.000
_cell.angle_alpha   90.00
_cell.angle_beta   90.00
_cell.angle_gamma   90.00
#
_symmetry.space_group_name_H-M   'P 1'
#
loop_
_entity.id
_entity.type
_entity.pdbx_description
1 polymer ?
#
loop_
_entity_poly.entity_id
_entity_poly.type
_entity_poly.pdbx_seq_one_letter_code
_entity_poly.pdbx_strand_id
1 'polypeptide(L)'
;GALMADDRGVDVTGFCPIHLGMVLKKMELMGIDCERTDDGVHVSRAERIKPVDIQTLPFPGFPTDMQAQIMVLSALADGSSVITENIFENRFMFASELVRMGADIRIESHHAMIHGVKGFSGAQVTSPDLRGGAALVVAGLIADGTTEVSAIHHIKRGYEQFVEKLQALGAHVEHATVPDPVIY
;
A
#
# COMPACT_ATOMS: atom_id res chain seq x y z
N GLY A 1 -8.73 -2.99 -2.79
CA GLY A 1 -9.46 -3.70 -3.82
C GLY A 1 -8.67 -4.87 -4.39
N ALA A 2 -7.51 -4.62 -4.99
CA ALA A 2 -6.73 -5.66 -5.66
C ALA A 2 -6.35 -6.87 -4.79
N LEU A 3 -6.18 -6.67 -3.49
CA LEU A 3 -5.74 -7.72 -2.56
C LEU A 3 -6.88 -8.36 -1.76
N MET A 4 -7.94 -7.61 -1.46
CA MET A 4 -8.92 -8.00 -0.45
C MET A 4 -10.37 -8.02 -0.94
N ALA A 5 -10.68 -7.43 -2.10
CA ALA A 5 -12.04 -7.45 -2.58
C ALA A 5 -12.57 -8.89 -2.69
N ASP A 6 -13.84 -9.06 -2.39
CA ASP A 6 -14.58 -10.27 -2.75
C ASP A 6 -14.83 -10.30 -4.27
N ASP A 7 -15.63 -11.24 -4.73
CA ASP A 7 -15.97 -11.39 -6.16
C ASP A 7 -16.68 -10.16 -6.76
N ARG A 8 -17.14 -9.23 -5.92
CA ARG A 8 -17.80 -7.98 -6.35
C ARG A 8 -16.82 -6.84 -6.62
N GLY A 9 -15.55 -6.95 -6.19
CA GLY A 9 -14.58 -5.87 -6.32
C GLY A 9 -14.85 -4.67 -5.41
N VAL A 10 -14.18 -3.55 -5.69
CA VAL A 10 -14.34 -2.27 -4.96
C VAL A 10 -14.47 -1.13 -5.97
N ASP A 11 -15.52 -0.34 -5.79
CA ASP A 11 -15.71 0.91 -6.54
C ASP A 11 -15.02 2.07 -5.81
N VAL A 12 -14.15 2.78 -6.52
CA VAL A 12 -13.52 4.00 -6.06
C VAL A 12 -14.02 5.14 -6.94
N THR A 13 -14.85 6.02 -6.37
CA THR A 13 -15.57 7.08 -7.11
C THR A 13 -15.18 8.48 -6.64
N GLY A 14 -15.63 9.50 -7.35
CA GLY A 14 -15.41 10.91 -7.01
C GLY A 14 -14.07 11.46 -7.53
N PHE A 15 -13.48 10.84 -8.56
CA PHE A 15 -12.28 11.36 -9.21
C PHE A 15 -12.28 11.07 -10.71
N CYS A 16 -11.46 11.82 -11.45
CA CYS A 16 -11.28 11.60 -12.88
C CYS A 16 -10.18 10.56 -13.14
N PRO A 17 -10.50 9.37 -13.70
CA PRO A 17 -9.53 8.26 -13.87
C PRO A 17 -8.30 8.62 -14.70
N ILE A 18 -8.41 9.59 -15.62
CA ILE A 18 -7.28 10.03 -16.46
C ILE A 18 -6.13 10.61 -15.63
N HIS A 19 -6.42 11.18 -14.44
CA HIS A 19 -5.40 11.71 -13.55
C HIS A 19 -4.53 10.61 -12.91
N LEU A 20 -5.05 9.37 -12.84
CA LEU A 20 -4.33 8.20 -12.35
C LEU A 20 -3.90 7.24 -13.48
N GLY A 21 -3.86 7.73 -14.70
CA GLY A 21 -3.61 6.89 -15.89
C GLY A 21 -2.39 5.99 -15.77
N MET A 22 -1.26 6.51 -15.25
CA MET A 22 -0.04 5.71 -15.07
C MET A 22 -0.18 4.68 -13.94
N VAL A 23 -0.87 5.02 -12.84
CA VAL A 23 -1.13 4.08 -11.74
C VAL A 23 -1.99 2.91 -12.23
N LEU A 24 -3.12 3.21 -12.87
CA LEU A 24 -4.02 2.19 -13.43
C LEU A 24 -3.30 1.33 -14.47
N LYS A 25 -2.49 1.95 -15.34
CA LYS A 25 -1.69 1.21 -16.31
C LYS A 25 -0.70 0.22 -15.67
N LYS A 26 -0.04 0.62 -14.58
CA LYS A 26 0.88 -0.26 -13.83
C LYS A 26 0.11 -1.39 -13.14
N MET A 27 -1.04 -1.10 -12.55
CA MET A 27 -1.92 -2.12 -11.95
C MET A 27 -2.41 -3.13 -13.00
N GLU A 28 -2.84 -2.67 -14.19
CA GLU A 28 -3.20 -3.54 -15.31
C GLU A 28 -2.03 -4.47 -15.72
N LEU A 29 -0.80 -3.94 -15.79
CA LEU A 29 0.40 -4.74 -16.08
C LEU A 29 0.69 -5.76 -14.98
N MET A 30 0.38 -5.44 -13.73
CA MET A 30 0.45 -6.39 -12.60
C MET A 30 -0.65 -7.46 -12.67
N GLY A 31 -1.56 -7.39 -13.62
CA GLY A 31 -2.67 -8.34 -13.79
C GLY A 31 -3.88 -8.01 -12.92
N ILE A 32 -3.98 -6.79 -12.42
CA ILE A 32 -5.13 -6.29 -11.66
C ILE A 32 -6.12 -5.69 -12.65
N ASP A 33 -7.35 -6.14 -12.60
CA ASP A 33 -8.41 -5.57 -13.43
C ASP A 33 -8.91 -4.24 -12.82
N CYS A 34 -8.84 -3.18 -13.63
CA CYS A 34 -9.19 -1.82 -13.28
C CYS A 34 -10.13 -1.25 -14.35
N GLU A 35 -11.42 -1.49 -14.22
CA GLU A 35 -12.43 -0.96 -15.14
C GLU A 35 -12.69 0.51 -14.83
N ARG A 36 -12.44 1.38 -15.83
CA ARG A 36 -12.65 2.83 -15.69
C ARG A 36 -14.12 3.16 -15.88
N THR A 37 -14.64 3.99 -14.98
CA THR A 37 -15.99 4.57 -15.07
C THR A 37 -15.91 6.07 -15.35
N ASP A 38 -17.03 6.75 -15.50
CA ASP A 38 -17.05 8.20 -15.78
C ASP A 38 -16.46 9.04 -14.64
N ASP A 39 -16.59 8.57 -13.38
CA ASP A 39 -16.18 9.29 -12.18
C ASP A 39 -15.24 8.50 -11.27
N GLY A 40 -14.66 7.39 -11.75
CA GLY A 40 -13.83 6.54 -10.91
C GLY A 40 -13.31 5.29 -11.58
N VAL A 41 -13.08 4.26 -10.77
CA VAL A 41 -12.59 2.96 -11.21
C VAL A 41 -13.20 1.83 -10.37
N HIS A 42 -13.59 0.76 -11.03
CA HIS A 42 -13.89 -0.52 -10.38
C HIS A 42 -12.63 -1.37 -10.36
N VAL A 43 -12.23 -1.86 -9.17
CA VAL A 43 -11.03 -2.69 -9.00
C VAL A 43 -11.44 -4.07 -8.55
N SER A 44 -11.11 -5.08 -9.34
CA SER A 44 -11.35 -6.48 -9.00
C SER A 44 -10.16 -7.09 -8.25
N ARG A 45 -10.44 -8.13 -7.48
CA ARG A 45 -9.38 -8.90 -6.81
C ARG A 45 -8.49 -9.58 -7.84
N ALA A 46 -7.18 -9.45 -7.65
CA ALA A 46 -6.21 -10.19 -8.44
C ALA A 46 -5.94 -11.57 -7.84
N GLU A 47 -6.09 -12.63 -8.63
CA GLU A 47 -5.69 -13.99 -8.22
C GLU A 47 -4.16 -14.13 -8.12
N ARG A 48 -3.45 -13.44 -9.01
CA ARG A 48 -1.99 -13.47 -9.10
C ARG A 48 -1.47 -12.11 -9.52
N ILE A 49 -0.55 -11.57 -8.73
CA ILE A 49 0.11 -10.30 -9.04
C ILE A 49 1.42 -10.59 -9.79
N LYS A 50 1.59 -9.97 -10.95
CA LYS A 50 2.83 -10.04 -11.73
C LYS A 50 3.80 -8.96 -11.28
N PRO A 51 5.13 -9.23 -11.30
CA PRO A 51 6.12 -8.21 -11.00
C PRO A 51 6.15 -7.15 -12.10
N VAL A 52 6.27 -5.88 -11.70
CA VAL A 52 6.35 -4.73 -12.61
C VAL A 52 7.28 -3.68 -12.01
N ASP A 53 8.22 -3.19 -12.81
CA ASP A 53 9.09 -2.10 -12.39
C ASP A 53 8.32 -0.77 -12.39
N ILE A 54 8.56 0.03 -11.35
CA ILE A 54 7.93 1.33 -11.12
C ILE A 54 9.00 2.40 -11.06
N GLN A 55 8.73 3.55 -11.67
CA GLN A 55 9.55 4.74 -11.56
C GLN A 55 8.66 5.93 -11.25
N THR A 56 8.91 6.60 -10.12
CA THR A 56 8.18 7.83 -9.80
C THR A 56 8.66 8.98 -10.66
N LEU A 57 7.72 9.73 -11.21
CA LEU A 57 7.97 10.88 -12.11
C LEU A 57 6.87 11.94 -11.90
N PRO A 58 7.16 13.21 -12.20
CA PRO A 58 6.12 14.22 -12.26
C PRO A 58 4.97 13.82 -13.19
N PHE A 59 3.78 14.36 -12.92
CA PHE A 59 2.61 14.13 -13.79
C PHE A 59 2.94 14.37 -15.27
N PRO A 60 2.53 13.48 -16.19
CA PRO A 60 1.63 12.33 -16.02
C PRO A 60 2.32 10.98 -15.67
N GLY A 61 3.53 11.02 -15.11
CA GLY A 61 4.22 9.82 -14.66
C GLY A 61 3.59 9.18 -13.42
N PHE A 62 4.25 8.13 -12.87
CA PHE A 62 3.76 7.47 -11.67
C PHE A 62 3.96 8.38 -10.43
N PRO A 63 2.89 8.72 -9.69
CA PRO A 63 2.99 9.66 -8.58
C PRO A 63 3.72 9.05 -7.37
N THR A 64 4.65 9.79 -6.78
CA THR A 64 5.37 9.38 -5.58
C THR A 64 4.44 9.10 -4.38
N ASP A 65 3.27 9.74 -4.32
CA ASP A 65 2.27 9.51 -3.27
C ASP A 65 1.61 8.12 -3.32
N MET A 66 1.75 7.39 -4.41
CA MET A 66 1.29 6.00 -4.56
C MET A 66 2.43 4.98 -4.48
N GLN A 67 3.66 5.45 -4.27
CA GLN A 67 4.85 4.59 -4.24
C GLN A 67 4.80 3.56 -3.11
N ALA A 68 4.38 3.96 -1.91
CA ALA A 68 4.33 3.05 -0.77
C ALA A 68 3.27 1.95 -0.96
N GLN A 69 2.10 2.30 -1.49
CA GLN A 69 1.00 1.36 -1.73
C GLN A 69 1.34 0.36 -2.84
N ILE A 70 1.97 0.82 -3.93
CA ILE A 70 2.38 -0.09 -5.00
C ILE A 70 3.51 -1.03 -4.54
N MET A 71 4.34 -0.61 -3.59
CA MET A 71 5.37 -1.47 -2.99
C MET A 71 4.76 -2.66 -2.25
N VAL A 72 3.63 -2.47 -1.56
CA VAL A 72 2.89 -3.57 -0.92
C VAL A 72 2.43 -4.60 -1.96
N LEU A 73 1.90 -4.14 -3.11
CA LEU A 73 1.53 -5.03 -4.21
C LEU A 73 2.74 -5.75 -4.80
N SER A 74 3.85 -5.02 -5.02
CA SER A 74 5.10 -5.59 -5.56
C SER A 74 5.69 -6.64 -4.63
N ALA A 75 5.57 -6.46 -3.31
CA ALA A 75 6.05 -7.43 -2.32
C ALA A 75 5.25 -8.74 -2.30
N LEU A 76 4.07 -8.78 -2.94
CA LEU A 76 3.25 -9.98 -3.09
C LEU A 76 3.21 -10.49 -4.55
N ALA A 77 3.99 -9.87 -5.43
CA ALA A 77 4.05 -10.28 -6.83
C ALA A 77 4.83 -11.61 -6.98
N ASP A 78 4.47 -12.39 -7.98
CA ASP A 78 5.17 -13.64 -8.29
C ASP A 78 6.43 -13.35 -9.13
N GLY A 79 7.47 -12.86 -8.46
CA GLY A 79 8.75 -12.49 -9.05
C GLY A 79 9.38 -11.27 -8.40
N SER A 80 10.26 -10.60 -9.12
CA SER A 80 11.01 -9.45 -8.62
C SER A 80 10.63 -8.17 -9.35
N SER A 81 10.57 -7.08 -8.60
CA SER A 81 10.29 -5.73 -9.10
C SER A 81 11.34 -4.75 -8.59
N VAL A 82 11.59 -3.70 -9.35
CA VAL A 82 12.39 -2.55 -8.92
C VAL A 82 11.51 -1.31 -8.85
N ILE A 83 11.53 -0.63 -7.71
CA ILE A 83 10.89 0.69 -7.56
C ILE A 83 11.99 1.73 -7.47
N THR A 84 11.97 2.70 -8.39
CA THR A 84 12.88 3.84 -8.42
C THR A 84 12.16 5.10 -7.99
N GLU A 85 12.60 5.73 -6.91
CA GLU A 85 12.05 6.99 -6.41
C GLU A 85 12.92 8.16 -6.87
N ASN A 86 12.36 9.02 -7.75
CA ASN A 86 13.08 10.15 -8.33
C ASN A 86 12.61 11.52 -7.83
N ILE A 87 11.58 11.56 -6.98
CA ILE A 87 10.95 12.81 -6.56
C ILE A 87 11.43 13.23 -5.18
N PHE A 88 11.48 12.30 -4.23
CA PHE A 88 11.87 12.59 -2.86
C PHE A 88 13.02 11.70 -2.38
N GLU A 89 13.93 12.31 -1.65
CA GLU A 89 14.95 11.59 -0.90
C GLU A 89 14.31 10.87 0.31
N ASN A 90 14.90 9.73 0.70
CA ASN A 90 14.50 8.96 1.89
C ASN A 90 13.02 8.52 1.94
N ARG A 91 12.36 8.34 0.79
CA ARG A 91 10.95 7.95 0.72
C ARG A 91 10.69 6.48 1.11
N PHE A 92 11.74 5.67 1.30
CA PHE A 92 11.65 4.25 1.63
C PHE A 92 11.70 3.94 3.13
N MET A 93 11.55 4.92 4.03
CA MET A 93 11.64 4.69 5.49
C MET A 93 10.67 3.60 5.99
N PHE A 94 9.49 3.49 5.40
CA PHE A 94 8.51 2.47 5.76
C PHE A 94 8.88 1.04 5.31
N ALA A 95 9.85 0.89 4.39
CA ALA A 95 10.23 -0.43 3.87
C ALA A 95 10.80 -1.34 4.96
N SER A 96 11.52 -0.80 5.94
CA SER A 96 12.00 -1.57 7.09
C SER A 96 10.87 -2.17 7.93
N GLU A 97 9.76 -1.47 8.01
CA GLU A 97 8.56 -1.95 8.71
C GLU A 97 7.85 -3.04 7.89
N LEU A 98 7.81 -2.94 6.55
CA LEU A 98 7.33 -4.05 5.70
C LEU A 98 8.24 -5.28 5.81
N VAL A 99 9.56 -5.10 5.92
CA VAL A 99 10.49 -6.22 6.17
C VAL A 99 10.19 -6.90 7.51
N ARG A 100 9.81 -6.16 8.56
CA ARG A 100 9.32 -6.74 9.82
C ARG A 100 8.09 -7.62 9.63
N MET A 101 7.23 -7.26 8.69
CA MET A 101 6.04 -8.04 8.31
C MET A 101 6.37 -9.21 7.39
N GLY A 102 7.63 -9.43 7.04
CA GLY A 102 8.09 -10.55 6.23
C GLY A 102 8.32 -10.25 4.74
N ALA A 103 8.29 -8.97 4.34
CA ALA A 103 8.65 -8.59 2.97
C ALA A 103 10.15 -8.77 2.70
N ASP A 104 10.51 -9.17 1.48
CA ASP A 104 11.90 -9.25 1.01
C ASP A 104 12.22 -8.00 0.16
N ILE A 105 12.75 -6.98 0.83
CA ILE A 105 13.05 -5.67 0.23
C ILE A 105 14.48 -5.26 0.57
N ARG A 106 15.22 -4.87 -0.46
CA ARG A 106 16.57 -4.29 -0.33
C ARG A 106 16.59 -2.89 -0.94
N ILE A 107 17.04 -1.91 -0.16
CA ILE A 107 17.16 -0.52 -0.59
C ILE A 107 18.60 -0.21 -0.97
N GLU A 108 18.81 0.33 -2.16
CA GLU A 108 20.09 0.87 -2.63
C GLU A 108 19.86 2.28 -3.19
N SER A 109 20.28 3.29 -2.44
CA SER A 109 20.08 4.69 -2.79
C SER A 109 18.60 5.03 -3.01
N HIS A 110 18.20 5.34 -4.24
CA HIS A 110 16.82 5.65 -4.63
C HIS A 110 16.10 4.48 -5.34
N HIS A 111 16.63 3.28 -5.20
CA HIS A 111 16.05 2.06 -5.72
C HIS A 111 15.66 1.11 -4.60
N ALA A 112 14.48 0.51 -4.71
CA ALA A 112 14.05 -0.61 -3.89
C ALA A 112 13.96 -1.86 -4.78
N MET A 113 14.75 -2.86 -4.49
CA MET A 113 14.65 -4.20 -5.07
C MET A 113 13.72 -5.02 -4.19
N ILE A 114 12.69 -5.59 -4.77
CA ILE A 114 11.62 -6.28 -4.07
C ILE A 114 11.48 -7.67 -4.66
N HIS A 115 11.60 -8.69 -3.81
CA HIS A 115 11.28 -10.06 -4.17
C HIS A 115 9.94 -10.43 -3.55
N GLY A 116 9.02 -10.90 -4.38
CA GLY A 116 7.68 -11.25 -3.92
C GLY A 116 7.68 -12.41 -2.94
N VAL A 117 6.89 -12.26 -1.88
CA VAL A 117 6.67 -13.26 -0.84
C VAL A 117 5.24 -13.81 -0.91
N LYS A 118 4.99 -14.95 -0.29
CA LYS A 118 3.65 -15.60 -0.31
C LYS A 118 2.60 -14.83 0.49
N GLY A 119 3.01 -14.01 1.44
CA GLY A 119 2.14 -13.25 2.33
C GLY A 119 2.93 -12.54 3.41
N PHE A 120 2.26 -11.67 4.15
CA PHE A 120 2.83 -10.98 5.30
C PHE A 120 2.40 -11.65 6.60
N SER A 121 3.17 -11.42 7.66
CA SER A 121 2.83 -11.81 9.03
C SER A 121 2.48 -10.56 9.84
N GLY A 122 1.54 -10.69 10.76
CA GLY A 122 1.22 -9.65 11.72
C GLY A 122 2.44 -9.24 12.53
N ALA A 123 2.62 -7.93 12.76
CA ALA A 123 3.75 -7.37 13.47
C ALA A 123 3.41 -6.05 14.14
N GLN A 124 4.23 -5.64 15.12
CA GLN A 124 4.21 -4.28 15.64
C GLN A 124 5.09 -3.40 14.76
N VAL A 125 4.48 -2.41 14.09
CA VAL A 125 5.12 -1.51 13.15
C VAL A 125 4.84 -0.05 13.50
N THR A 126 5.72 0.84 13.07
CA THR A 126 5.60 2.27 13.33
C THR A 126 5.39 3.04 12.02
N SER A 127 4.35 3.86 11.96
CA SER A 127 4.09 4.74 10.82
C SER A 127 5.16 5.84 10.76
N PRO A 128 6.06 5.86 9.76
CA PRO A 128 7.11 6.88 9.67
C PRO A 128 6.57 8.20 9.08
N ASP A 129 5.54 8.11 8.27
CA ASP A 129 4.93 9.23 7.56
C ASP A 129 3.49 8.89 7.12
N LEU A 130 2.83 9.86 6.48
CA LEU A 130 1.46 9.75 6.01
C LEU A 130 1.24 8.57 5.03
N ARG A 131 2.09 8.43 4.01
CA ARG A 131 1.90 7.47 2.92
C ARG A 131 2.40 6.07 3.30
N GLY A 132 3.55 6.01 3.93
CA GLY A 132 4.10 4.78 4.47
C GLY A 132 3.19 4.18 5.53
N GLY A 133 2.66 5.00 6.45
CA GLY A 133 1.70 4.54 7.46
C GLY A 133 0.45 3.94 6.86
N ALA A 134 -0.15 4.59 5.85
CA ALA A 134 -1.33 4.03 5.16
C ALA A 134 -1.00 2.72 4.44
N ALA A 135 0.19 2.61 3.82
CA ALA A 135 0.63 1.38 3.19
C ALA A 135 0.83 0.23 4.19
N LEU A 136 1.36 0.52 5.40
CA LEU A 136 1.48 -0.46 6.49
C LEU A 136 0.12 -0.96 6.97
N VAL A 137 -0.89 -0.08 7.07
CA VAL A 137 -2.26 -0.51 7.37
C VAL A 137 -2.78 -1.44 6.28
N VAL A 138 -2.61 -1.09 5.00
CA VAL A 138 -3.03 -1.96 3.88
C VAL A 138 -2.32 -3.32 3.94
N ALA A 139 -1.02 -3.35 4.24
CA ALA A 139 -0.27 -4.60 4.44
C ALA A 139 -0.81 -5.40 5.63
N GLY A 140 -1.15 -4.73 6.74
CA GLY A 140 -1.73 -5.35 7.94
C GLY A 140 -3.09 -6.01 7.70
N LEU A 141 -3.92 -5.44 6.82
CA LEU A 141 -5.23 -6.00 6.48
C LEU A 141 -5.17 -7.38 5.81
N ILE A 142 -4.04 -7.71 5.19
CA ILE A 142 -3.82 -8.98 4.48
C ILE A 142 -2.78 -9.87 5.15
N ALA A 143 -2.20 -9.43 6.25
CA ALA A 143 -1.21 -10.18 7.01
C ALA A 143 -1.88 -11.32 7.80
N ASP A 144 -1.18 -12.43 7.96
CA ASP A 144 -1.59 -13.50 8.87
C ASP A 144 -1.30 -13.07 10.31
N GLY A 145 -2.33 -13.07 11.15
CA GLY A 145 -2.27 -12.60 12.54
C GLY A 145 -2.64 -11.12 12.69
N THR A 146 -2.21 -10.50 13.78
CA THR A 146 -2.55 -9.11 14.13
C THR A 146 -1.39 -8.18 13.84
N THR A 147 -1.67 -7.06 13.17
CA THR A 147 -0.71 -5.97 12.96
C THR A 147 -1.10 -4.76 13.81
N GLU A 148 -0.16 -4.29 14.62
CA GLU A 148 -0.32 -3.06 15.40
C GLU A 148 0.47 -1.94 14.75
N VAL A 149 -0.22 -0.88 14.32
CA VAL A 149 0.41 0.29 13.70
C VAL A 149 0.43 1.45 14.70
N SER A 150 1.60 1.80 15.18
CA SER A 150 1.82 2.95 16.08
C SER A 150 2.05 4.26 15.31
N ALA A 151 2.18 5.40 16.01
CA ALA A 151 2.37 6.74 15.45
C ALA A 151 1.29 7.13 14.42
N ILE A 152 0.05 6.73 14.65
CA ILE A 152 -1.10 6.93 13.74
C ILE A 152 -1.47 8.40 13.49
N HIS A 153 -0.90 9.34 14.27
CA HIS A 153 -1.08 10.78 14.03
C HIS A 153 -0.58 11.20 12.64
N HIS A 154 0.42 10.51 12.08
CA HIS A 154 0.86 10.71 10.70
C HIS A 154 -0.25 10.38 9.69
N ILE A 155 -1.02 9.32 9.92
CA ILE A 155 -2.11 8.91 9.05
C ILE A 155 -3.31 9.85 9.20
N LYS A 156 -3.69 10.16 10.45
CA LYS A 156 -4.89 10.98 10.77
C LYS A 156 -4.86 12.38 10.17
N ARG A 157 -3.68 12.97 9.96
CA ARG A 157 -3.56 14.33 9.38
C ARG A 157 -3.96 14.43 7.91
N GLY A 158 -4.06 13.34 7.15
CA GLY A 158 -4.32 13.38 5.71
C GLY A 158 -5.33 12.34 5.21
N TYR A 159 -5.78 11.42 6.05
CA TYR A 159 -6.84 10.47 5.73
C TYR A 159 -8.01 10.67 6.70
N GLU A 160 -9.05 11.32 6.21
CA GLU A 160 -10.27 11.55 6.96
C GLU A 160 -11.03 10.24 7.21
N GLN A 161 -11.41 9.97 8.48
CA GLN A 161 -12.18 8.79 8.87
C GLN A 161 -11.61 7.47 8.29
N PHE A 162 -10.28 7.32 8.37
CA PHE A 162 -9.59 6.23 7.68
C PHE A 162 -10.03 4.85 8.19
N VAL A 163 -10.10 4.69 9.51
CA VAL A 163 -10.52 3.42 10.13
C VAL A 163 -11.98 3.13 9.83
N GLU A 164 -12.85 4.12 10.00
CA GLU A 164 -14.29 4.00 9.77
C GLU A 164 -14.60 3.63 8.31
N LYS A 165 -13.89 4.23 7.36
CA LYS A 165 -14.02 3.91 5.92
C LYS A 165 -13.57 2.49 5.61
N LEU A 166 -12.48 2.02 6.21
CA LEU A 166 -12.03 0.64 6.05
C LEU A 166 -13.01 -0.35 6.67
N GLN A 167 -13.55 -0.05 7.86
CA GLN A 167 -14.59 -0.86 8.50
C GLN A 167 -15.86 -0.95 7.65
N ALA A 168 -16.28 0.16 7.05
CA ALA A 168 -17.44 0.19 6.14
C ALA A 168 -17.23 -0.69 4.89
N LEU A 169 -15.99 -0.90 4.47
CA LEU A 169 -15.61 -1.84 3.41
C LEU A 169 -15.47 -3.29 3.90
N GLY A 170 -15.73 -3.56 5.20
CA GLY A 170 -15.65 -4.89 5.79
C GLY A 170 -14.28 -5.27 6.37
N ALA A 171 -13.35 -4.32 6.48
CA ALA A 171 -12.04 -4.59 7.07
C ALA A 171 -12.13 -4.71 8.60
N HIS A 172 -11.40 -5.66 9.17
CA HIS A 172 -11.23 -5.82 10.61
C HIS A 172 -10.09 -4.91 11.09
N VAL A 173 -10.41 -3.67 11.44
CA VAL A 173 -9.45 -2.66 11.91
C VAL A 173 -10.11 -1.84 13.01
N GLU A 174 -9.35 -1.51 14.06
CA GLU A 174 -9.84 -0.74 15.19
C GLU A 174 -8.78 0.21 15.75
N HIS A 175 -9.22 1.20 16.51
CA HIS A 175 -8.33 2.01 17.33
C HIS A 175 -8.05 1.29 18.65
N ALA A 176 -6.79 0.90 18.88
CA ALA A 176 -6.35 0.42 20.17
C ALA A 176 -5.77 1.57 21.01
N THR A 177 -6.13 1.63 22.29
CA THR A 177 -5.46 2.49 23.26
C THR A 177 -4.38 1.66 23.92
N VAL A 178 -3.12 1.92 23.60
CA VAL A 178 -2.00 1.31 24.34
C VAL A 178 -1.85 2.10 25.63
N PRO A 179 -1.84 1.46 26.82
CA PRO A 179 -1.52 2.14 28.07
C PRO A 179 -0.13 2.76 27.97
N ASP A 180 0.03 3.98 28.48
CA ASP A 180 1.34 4.61 28.57
C ASP A 180 2.34 3.66 29.22
N PRO A 181 3.57 3.53 28.68
CA PRO A 181 4.58 2.70 29.32
C PRO A 181 4.83 3.21 30.74
N VAL A 182 4.65 2.35 31.72
CA VAL A 182 4.99 2.66 33.12
C VAL A 182 6.51 2.84 33.16
N ILE A 183 6.97 4.09 33.22
CA ILE A 183 8.38 4.41 33.41
C ILE A 183 8.67 4.16 34.90
N TYR A 184 9.45 3.11 35.20
CA TYR A 184 10.02 2.84 36.52
C TYR A 184 11.33 3.60 36.69
#